data_3650cb8d910b372b925859ac07be2ea2
#
_entry.id   3650cb8d910b372b925859ac07be2ea2
#
_cell.length_a   1.000
_cell.length_b   1.000
_cell.length_c   1.000
_cell.angle_alpha   90.00
_cell.angle_beta   90.00
_cell.angle_gamma   90.00
#
_symmetry.space_group_name_H-M   'P 1'
#
loop_
_entity.id
_entity.type
_entity.pdbx_description
1 polymer ?
#
loop_
_entity_poly.entity_id
_entity_poly.type
_entity_poly.pdbx_seq_one_letter_code
_entity_poly.pdbx_strand_id
1 'polypeptide(L)'
;MSYTGAMNQIYEVGILAVVGVFGAVIGSFMLAQVWRLRVWQLRQLAKDELTDLERKEKQQLESAYGKKRTVRSDRSVCLSCGHQLAWYDLIPVCSWLWLRGKCRYCKAPIGKAEFAAEVGLAAAYVLTTLL
;
A
#
# COMPACT_ATOMS: atom_id res chain seq x y z
N MET A 1 -35.38 -2.08 27.58
CA MET A 1 -34.34 -1.91 26.54
C MET A 1 -34.05 -3.31 26.00
N SER A 2 -34.49 -3.55 24.76
CA SER A 2 -34.55 -4.91 24.21
C SER A 2 -33.16 -5.43 23.82
N TYR A 3 -32.78 -6.59 24.29
CA TYR A 3 -31.56 -7.34 23.93
C TYR A 3 -31.35 -7.44 22.42
N THR A 4 -32.43 -7.48 21.64
CA THR A 4 -32.41 -7.51 20.17
C THR A 4 -31.82 -6.24 19.53
N GLY A 5 -32.07 -5.06 20.10
CA GLY A 5 -31.52 -3.80 19.57
C GLY A 5 -30.00 -3.67 19.75
N ALA A 6 -29.49 -4.10 20.90
CA ALA A 6 -28.05 -4.08 21.15
C ALA A 6 -27.31 -5.10 20.28
N MET A 7 -27.87 -6.28 20.04
CA MET A 7 -27.30 -7.29 19.16
C MET A 7 -27.25 -6.79 17.71
N ASN A 8 -28.32 -6.18 17.19
CA ASN A 8 -28.32 -5.63 15.84
C ASN A 8 -27.26 -4.54 15.66
N GLN A 9 -27.10 -3.63 16.62
CA GLN A 9 -26.01 -2.62 16.56
C GLN A 9 -24.61 -3.24 16.51
N ILE A 10 -24.37 -4.30 17.27
CA ILE A 10 -23.07 -4.99 17.25
C ILE A 10 -22.80 -5.61 15.88
N TYR A 11 -23.80 -6.23 15.25
CA TYR A 11 -23.69 -6.79 13.91
C TYR A 11 -23.39 -5.72 12.86
N GLU A 12 -24.09 -4.59 12.89
CA GLU A 12 -23.89 -3.47 11.96
C GLU A 12 -22.47 -2.89 12.08
N VAL A 13 -22.02 -2.62 13.31
CA VAL A 13 -20.66 -2.13 13.56
C VAL A 13 -19.62 -3.17 13.12
N GLY A 14 -19.88 -4.45 13.35
CA GLY A 14 -19.01 -5.54 12.91
C GLY A 14 -18.88 -5.60 11.39
N ILE A 15 -19.99 -5.47 10.66
CA ILE A 15 -19.99 -5.46 9.19
C ILE A 15 -19.21 -4.25 8.66
N LEU A 16 -19.44 -3.05 9.20
CA LEU A 16 -18.74 -1.84 8.78
C LEU A 16 -17.23 -1.94 9.04
N ALA A 17 -16.83 -2.53 10.16
CA ALA A 17 -15.42 -2.77 10.46
C ALA A 17 -14.77 -3.74 9.45
N VAL A 18 -15.42 -4.84 9.12
CA VAL A 18 -14.94 -5.82 8.12
C VAL A 18 -14.83 -5.17 6.74
N VAL A 19 -15.85 -4.43 6.32
CA VAL A 19 -15.86 -3.71 5.03
C VAL A 19 -14.74 -2.66 4.98
N GLY A 20 -14.53 -1.91 6.05
CA GLY A 20 -13.45 -0.92 6.14
C GLY A 20 -12.06 -1.58 6.04
N VAL A 21 -11.83 -2.68 6.75
CA VAL A 21 -10.58 -3.45 6.65
C VAL A 21 -10.37 -3.98 5.24
N PHE A 22 -11.41 -4.50 4.61
CA PHE A 22 -11.34 -5.00 3.25
C PHE A 22 -10.98 -3.90 2.25
N GLY A 23 -11.59 -2.70 2.38
CA GLY A 23 -11.24 -1.53 1.58
C GLY A 23 -9.78 -1.10 1.75
N ALA A 24 -9.26 -1.09 2.98
CA ALA A 24 -7.87 -0.77 3.26
C ALA A 24 -6.89 -1.78 2.63
N VAL A 25 -7.20 -3.08 2.71
CA VAL A 25 -6.40 -4.15 2.07
C VAL A 25 -6.37 -3.99 0.56
N ILE A 26 -7.51 -3.70 -0.07
CA ILE A 26 -7.57 -3.43 -1.52
C ILE A 26 -6.74 -2.20 -1.86
N GLY A 27 -6.83 -1.13 -1.07
CA GLY A 27 -6.05 0.10 -1.28
C GLY A 27 -4.55 -0.16 -1.31
N SER A 28 -4.06 -0.86 -0.31
CA SER A 28 -2.65 -1.27 -0.21
C SER A 28 -2.23 -2.14 -1.40
N PHE A 29 -3.05 -3.13 -1.77
CA PHE A 29 -2.78 -4.01 -2.90
C PHE A 29 -2.74 -3.26 -4.23
N MET A 30 -3.71 -2.39 -4.51
CA MET A 30 -3.80 -1.63 -5.75
C MET A 30 -2.57 -0.73 -5.94
N LEU A 31 -2.14 -0.04 -4.89
CA LEU A 31 -0.96 0.81 -4.98
C LEU A 31 0.31 0.00 -5.23
N ALA A 32 0.46 -1.15 -4.60
CA ALA A 32 1.56 -2.07 -4.88
C ALA A 32 1.59 -2.52 -6.35
N GLN A 33 0.42 -2.74 -6.98
CA GLN A 33 0.34 -3.08 -8.40
C GLN A 33 0.74 -1.89 -9.29
N VAL A 34 0.32 -0.66 -8.94
CA VAL A 34 0.73 0.56 -9.68
C VAL A 34 2.26 0.68 -9.71
N TRP A 35 2.93 0.52 -8.56
CA TRP A 35 4.40 0.54 -8.49
C TRP A 35 5.05 -0.57 -9.32
N ARG A 36 4.52 -1.78 -9.29
CA ARG A 36 5.02 -2.90 -10.10
C ARG A 36 4.88 -2.65 -11.59
N LEU A 37 3.73 -2.12 -12.01
CA LEU A 37 3.50 -1.74 -13.41
C LEU A 37 4.43 -0.62 -13.85
N ARG A 38 4.66 0.39 -13.00
CA ARG A 38 5.59 1.48 -13.29
C ARG A 38 7.02 0.97 -13.46
N VAL A 39 7.49 0.10 -12.58
CA VAL A 39 8.80 -0.56 -12.73
C VAL A 39 8.89 -1.33 -14.04
N TRP A 40 7.85 -2.07 -14.41
CA TRP A 40 7.80 -2.81 -15.65
C TRP A 40 7.86 -1.89 -16.87
N GLN A 41 7.07 -0.82 -16.90
CA GLN A 41 7.07 0.19 -17.96
C GLN A 41 8.46 0.82 -18.15
N LEU A 42 9.07 1.29 -17.06
CA LEU A 42 10.39 1.92 -17.13
C LEU A 42 11.50 0.97 -17.60
N ARG A 43 11.34 -0.34 -17.39
CA ARG A 43 12.27 -1.35 -17.90
C ARG A 43 12.13 -1.60 -19.41
N GLN A 44 10.93 -1.39 -19.96
CA GLN A 44 10.68 -1.58 -21.40
C GLN A 44 11.14 -0.38 -22.24
N LEU A 45 11.18 0.82 -21.66
CA LEU A 45 11.61 2.01 -22.36
C LEU A 45 13.13 1.99 -22.60
N ALA A 46 13.54 2.33 -23.82
CA ALA A 46 14.93 2.52 -24.18
C ALA A 46 15.51 3.72 -23.41
N LYS A 47 16.84 3.71 -23.19
CA LYS A 47 17.49 4.75 -22.35
C LYS A 47 17.39 6.16 -22.95
N ASP A 48 17.33 6.25 -24.24
CA ASP A 48 17.22 7.48 -25.05
C ASP A 48 15.80 8.04 -25.08
N GLU A 49 14.78 7.20 -24.84
CA GLU A 49 13.38 7.62 -24.77
C GLU A 49 12.98 8.16 -23.38
N LEU A 50 13.82 7.97 -22.38
CA LEU A 50 13.52 8.37 -20.99
C LEU A 50 13.85 9.84 -20.76
N THR A 51 12.90 10.57 -20.16
CA THR A 51 13.16 11.90 -19.60
C THR A 51 14.13 11.83 -18.43
N ASP A 52 14.77 12.96 -18.07
CA ASP A 52 15.72 12.99 -16.94
C ASP A 52 15.07 12.59 -15.60
N LEU A 53 13.79 12.91 -15.41
CA LEU A 53 13.03 12.49 -14.23
C LEU A 53 12.81 10.98 -14.20
N GLU A 54 12.44 10.38 -15.33
CA GLU A 54 12.22 8.94 -15.45
C GLU A 54 13.52 8.14 -15.33
N ARG A 55 14.65 8.70 -15.78
CA ARG A 55 15.98 8.10 -15.57
C ARG A 55 16.33 8.02 -14.09
N LYS A 56 16.09 9.09 -13.33
CA LYS A 56 16.32 9.12 -11.88
C LYS A 56 15.40 8.13 -11.16
N GLU A 57 14.10 8.12 -11.52
CA GLU A 57 13.13 7.17 -10.98
C GLU A 57 13.54 5.72 -11.26
N LYS A 58 13.90 5.40 -12.52
CA LYS A 58 14.38 4.08 -12.91
C LYS A 58 15.59 3.65 -12.11
N GLN A 59 16.58 4.53 -11.94
CA GLN A 59 17.78 4.24 -11.17
C GLN A 59 17.47 3.99 -9.69
N GLN A 60 16.57 4.77 -9.09
CA GLN A 60 16.14 4.59 -7.72
C GLN A 60 15.39 3.25 -7.54
N LEU A 61 14.47 2.92 -8.44
CA LEU A 61 13.73 1.67 -8.41
C LEU A 61 14.63 0.45 -8.65
N GLU A 62 15.58 0.53 -9.59
CA GLU A 62 16.56 -0.54 -9.83
C GLU A 62 17.50 -0.76 -8.64
N SER A 63 17.86 0.29 -7.91
CA SER A 63 18.66 0.17 -6.69
C SER A 63 17.89 -0.52 -5.57
N ALA A 64 16.59 -0.21 -5.42
CA ALA A 64 15.72 -0.78 -4.39
C ALA A 64 15.30 -2.23 -4.69
N TYR A 65 14.90 -2.50 -5.94
CA TYR A 65 14.39 -3.82 -6.34
C TYR A 65 15.45 -4.78 -6.89
N GLY A 66 16.62 -4.28 -7.29
CA GLY A 66 17.66 -5.05 -7.96
C GLY A 66 17.34 -5.35 -9.43
N LYS A 67 18.39 -5.54 -10.25
CA LYS A 67 18.27 -5.71 -11.72
C LYS A 67 17.55 -6.98 -12.18
N LYS A 68 17.45 -8.01 -11.33
CA LYS A 68 16.99 -9.37 -11.71
C LYS A 68 15.64 -9.79 -11.12
N ARG A 69 14.97 -8.95 -10.32
CA ARG A 69 13.67 -9.35 -9.74
C ARG A 69 12.56 -9.23 -10.77
N THR A 70 11.80 -10.32 -10.93
CA THR A 70 10.61 -10.37 -11.76
C THR A 70 9.38 -9.96 -10.97
N VAL A 71 8.44 -9.30 -11.62
CA VAL A 71 7.17 -8.81 -11.05
C VAL A 71 6.42 -9.90 -10.26
N ARG A 72 6.66 -11.16 -10.57
CA ARG A 72 5.95 -12.31 -9.98
C ARG A 72 6.53 -12.79 -8.65
N SER A 73 7.80 -12.49 -8.34
CA SER A 73 8.48 -12.95 -7.11
C SER A 73 8.70 -11.85 -6.09
N ASP A 74 8.20 -10.63 -6.36
CA ASP A 74 8.57 -9.46 -5.60
C ASP A 74 7.71 -9.28 -4.36
N ARG A 75 8.32 -9.51 -3.21
CA ARG A 75 7.84 -9.01 -1.93
C ARG A 75 8.06 -7.50 -1.87
N SER A 76 7.20 -6.81 -1.11
CA SER A 76 7.34 -5.38 -0.87
C SER A 76 8.69 -5.05 -0.24
N VAL A 77 9.36 -4.03 -0.76
CA VAL A 77 10.67 -3.56 -0.28
C VAL A 77 10.62 -2.07 0.01
N CYS A 78 11.45 -1.62 0.93
CA CYS A 78 11.65 -0.20 1.14
C CYS A 78 12.41 0.42 -0.05
N LEU A 79 11.85 1.44 -0.67
CA LEU A 79 12.46 2.11 -1.83
C LEU A 79 13.78 2.83 -1.49
N SER A 80 14.02 3.15 -0.20
CA SER A 80 15.22 3.86 0.23
C SER A 80 16.38 2.94 0.58
N CYS A 81 16.12 1.78 1.21
CA CYS A 81 17.19 0.87 1.65
C CYS A 81 17.15 -0.51 1.00
N GLY A 82 16.14 -0.80 0.16
CA GLY A 82 15.99 -2.10 -0.50
C GLY A 82 15.65 -3.27 0.44
N HIS A 83 15.46 -3.00 1.75
CA HIS A 83 15.14 -4.05 2.72
C HIS A 83 13.74 -4.62 2.46
N GLN A 84 13.62 -5.93 2.49
CA GLN A 84 12.35 -6.62 2.31
C GLN A 84 11.46 -6.45 3.55
N LEU A 85 10.23 -5.99 3.33
CA LEU A 85 9.27 -5.75 4.41
C LEU A 85 8.71 -7.08 4.92
N ALA A 86 8.57 -7.18 6.24
CA ALA A 86 7.91 -8.30 6.88
C ALA A 86 6.38 -8.17 6.76
N TRP A 87 5.66 -9.28 6.92
CA TRP A 87 4.19 -9.29 6.78
C TRP A 87 3.48 -8.30 7.73
N TYR A 88 4.01 -8.11 8.94
CA TYR A 88 3.47 -7.16 9.92
C TYR A 88 3.74 -5.69 9.56
N ASP A 89 4.74 -5.42 8.72
CA ASP A 89 4.97 -4.08 8.16
C ASP A 89 3.98 -3.75 7.02
N LEU A 90 3.25 -4.75 6.53
CA LEU A 90 2.27 -4.63 5.45
C LEU A 90 0.83 -4.59 5.97
N ILE A 91 0.60 -4.58 7.29
CA ILE A 91 -0.75 -4.42 7.85
C ILE A 91 -1.23 -3.00 7.53
N PRO A 92 -2.31 -2.84 6.74
CA PRO A 92 -2.78 -1.54 6.29
C PRO A 92 -3.06 -0.61 7.47
N VAL A 93 -2.78 0.67 7.29
CA VAL A 93 -2.98 1.74 8.29
C VAL A 93 -2.22 1.51 9.59
N CYS A 94 -2.33 0.33 10.22
CA CYS A 94 -1.73 0.04 11.52
C CYS A 94 -0.21 0.12 11.50
N SER A 95 0.45 -0.47 10.50
CA SER A 95 1.91 -0.44 10.40
C SER A 95 2.42 0.99 10.19
N TRP A 96 1.71 1.76 9.35
CA TRP A 96 2.06 3.15 9.08
C TRP A 96 1.94 4.04 10.34
N LEU A 97 0.85 3.90 11.10
CA LEU A 97 0.63 4.61 12.35
C LEU A 97 1.68 4.22 13.41
N TRP A 98 1.95 2.91 13.58
CA TRP A 98 2.93 2.40 14.54
C TRP A 98 4.34 2.90 14.24
N LEU A 99 4.73 2.91 12.98
CA LEU A 99 6.04 3.36 12.52
C LEU A 99 6.10 4.87 12.28
N ARG A 100 4.99 5.60 12.51
CA ARG A 100 4.87 7.05 12.28
C ARG A 100 5.28 7.46 10.87
N GLY A 101 4.89 6.66 9.87
CA GLY A 101 5.21 6.90 8.47
C GLY A 101 6.68 6.76 8.12
N LYS A 102 7.45 5.96 8.87
CA LYS A 102 8.89 5.75 8.63
C LYS A 102 9.22 4.28 8.48
N CYS A 103 10.20 3.98 7.64
CA CYS A 103 10.70 2.63 7.51
C CYS A 103 11.26 2.12 8.85
N ARG A 104 10.94 0.89 9.22
CA ARG A 104 11.46 0.24 10.45
C ARG A 104 12.98 0.18 10.50
N TYR A 105 13.60 -0.06 9.35
CA TYR A 105 15.04 -0.34 9.23
C TYR A 105 15.88 0.92 9.02
N CYS A 106 15.59 1.72 8.00
CA CYS A 106 16.39 2.89 7.67
C CYS A 106 15.80 4.23 8.13
N LYS A 107 14.61 4.22 8.73
CA LYS A 107 13.88 5.41 9.20
C LYS A 107 13.53 6.43 8.11
N ALA A 108 13.77 6.11 6.85
CA ALA A 108 13.33 6.94 5.73
C ALA A 108 11.81 7.09 5.74
N PRO A 109 11.27 8.26 5.34
CA PRO A 109 9.83 8.48 5.29
C PRO A 109 9.17 7.54 4.27
N ILE A 110 8.10 6.87 4.69
CA ILE A 110 7.21 6.12 3.80
C ILE A 110 6.22 7.11 3.19
N GLY A 111 5.95 6.98 1.90
CA GLY A 111 5.08 7.89 1.18
C GLY A 111 3.68 7.98 1.82
N LYS A 112 3.11 9.19 1.81
CA LYS A 112 1.74 9.40 2.30
C LYS A 112 0.68 8.83 1.34
N ALA A 113 1.08 8.53 0.12
CA ALA A 113 0.18 8.00 -0.90
C ALA A 113 -0.36 6.61 -0.54
N GLU A 114 0.48 5.75 0.06
CA GLU A 114 0.10 4.43 0.54
C GLU A 114 -0.99 4.54 1.62
N PHE A 115 -0.75 5.37 2.62
CA PHE A 115 -1.71 5.63 3.69
C PHE A 115 -3.00 6.26 3.17
N ALA A 116 -2.91 7.23 2.27
CA ALA A 116 -4.07 7.89 1.69
C ALA A 116 -4.94 6.94 0.85
N ALA A 117 -4.32 6.02 0.09
CA ALA A 117 -5.04 5.01 -0.68
C ALA A 117 -5.78 4.01 0.23
N GLU A 118 -5.14 3.55 1.30
CA GLU A 118 -5.74 2.63 2.27
C GLU A 118 -6.94 3.24 2.99
N VAL A 119 -6.76 4.44 3.54
CA VAL A 119 -7.82 5.17 4.25
C VAL A 119 -8.94 5.60 3.30
N GLY A 120 -8.59 6.10 2.12
CA GLY A 120 -9.56 6.57 1.12
C GLY A 120 -10.48 5.45 0.63
N LEU A 121 -9.92 4.27 0.31
CA LEU A 121 -10.71 3.11 -0.10
C LEU A 121 -11.52 2.51 1.06
N ALA A 122 -10.95 2.44 2.26
CA ALA A 122 -11.70 2.02 3.44
C ALA A 122 -12.93 2.91 3.66
N ALA A 123 -12.75 4.22 3.60
CA ALA A 123 -13.83 5.19 3.75
C ALA A 123 -14.88 5.08 2.63
N ALA A 124 -14.44 4.91 1.37
CA ALA A 124 -15.34 4.73 0.24
C ALA A 124 -16.21 3.47 0.39
N TYR A 125 -15.61 2.35 0.78
CA TYR A 125 -16.37 1.10 1.01
C TYR A 125 -17.37 1.22 2.16
N VAL A 126 -16.98 1.85 3.28
CA VAL A 126 -17.90 2.09 4.39
C VAL A 126 -19.04 3.03 3.96
N LEU A 127 -18.74 4.09 3.23
CA LEU A 127 -19.77 5.03 2.76
C LEU A 127 -20.77 4.37 1.82
N THR A 128 -20.32 3.50 0.90
CA THR A 128 -21.22 2.77 -0.01
C THR A 128 -22.11 1.75 0.70
N THR A 129 -21.73 1.28 1.89
CA THR A 129 -22.57 0.38 2.69
C THR A 129 -23.58 1.12 3.57
N LEU A 130 -23.40 2.44 3.76
CA LEU A 130 -24.31 3.29 4.52
C LEU A 130 -25.35 3.99 3.64
N LEU A 131 -25.16 4.03 2.31
CA LEU A 131 -26.08 4.61 1.33
C LEU A 131 -27.08 3.58 0.82
#